data_4768c22d9ca2c64400d09d2b07be3f60
#
_entry.id   4768c22d9ca2c64400d09d2b07be3f60
#
_cell.length_a   1.000
_cell.length_b   1.000
_cell.length_c   1.000
_cell.angle_alpha   90.00
_cell.angle_beta   90.00
_cell.angle_gamma   90.00
#
_symmetry.space_group_name_H-M   'P 1'
#
loop_
_entity.id
_entity.type
_entity.pdbx_description
1 polymer ?
#
loop_
_entity_poly.entity_id
_entity_poly.type
_entity_poly.pdbx_seq_one_letter_code
_entity_poly.pdbx_strand_id
1 'polypeptide(L)'
;MYYKAVAESMPADYPIYLYGIPQCAVNDISPALAARVAEACPNVIGLKYSFNDMIRLQKFMEIREGTFSVFSGCDDMFAMTALAGADGIVSGNAQAIPEHYVAVWEAVKAGDAKKSNADSASD
;
A
#
# COMPACT_ATOMS: atom_id res chain seq x y z
N MET A 1 9.13 21.90 4.50
CA MET A 1 9.15 20.50 4.09
C MET A 1 8.42 19.66 5.12
N TYR A 2 7.12 19.56 4.92
CA TYR A 2 6.18 18.97 5.88
C TYR A 2 6.56 17.54 6.30
N TYR A 3 6.73 16.62 5.33
CA TYR A 3 7.02 15.21 5.65
C TYR A 3 8.32 15.03 6.41
N LYS A 4 9.35 15.80 6.06
CA LYS A 4 10.63 15.76 6.75
C LYS A 4 10.50 16.22 8.21
N ALA A 5 9.77 17.32 8.43
CA ALA A 5 9.54 17.83 9.78
C ALA A 5 8.81 16.80 10.66
N VAL A 6 7.80 16.13 10.12
CA VAL A 6 7.09 15.06 10.84
C VAL A 6 8.02 13.89 11.13
N ALA A 7 8.78 13.42 10.15
CA ALA A 7 9.69 12.29 10.31
C ALA A 7 10.78 12.58 11.35
N GLU A 8 11.34 13.78 11.33
CA GLU A 8 12.39 14.20 12.27
C GLU A 8 11.87 14.45 13.68
N SER A 9 10.56 14.65 13.85
CA SER A 9 9.95 14.78 15.19
C SER A 9 9.81 13.46 15.94
N MET A 10 10.01 12.34 15.24
CA MET A 10 9.92 11.00 15.81
C MET A 10 11.31 10.40 16.02
N PRO A 11 11.46 9.41 16.93
CA PRO A 11 12.71 8.65 17.03
C PRO A 11 13.11 8.08 15.67
N ALA A 12 14.43 8.01 15.41
CA ALA A 12 14.95 7.60 14.10
C ALA A 12 14.56 6.17 13.70
N ASP A 13 14.27 5.32 14.67
CA ASP A 13 13.81 3.93 14.47
C ASP A 13 12.29 3.77 14.48
N TYR A 14 11.54 4.87 14.61
CA TYR A 14 10.07 4.82 14.59
C TYR A 14 9.57 4.74 13.15
N PRO A 15 8.91 3.63 12.76
CA PRO A 15 8.48 3.46 11.36
C PRO A 15 7.30 4.36 11.04
N ILE A 16 7.37 5.04 9.89
CA ILE A 16 6.31 5.92 9.39
C ILE A 16 5.87 5.43 8.03
N TYR A 17 4.54 5.40 7.81
CA TYR A 17 3.93 5.16 6.52
C TYR A 17 3.27 6.44 6.00
N LEU A 18 3.49 6.74 4.74
CA LEU A 18 2.72 7.76 4.04
C LEU A 18 1.32 7.24 3.75
N TYR A 19 0.34 8.13 3.67
CA TYR A 19 -1.02 7.74 3.31
C TYR A 19 -1.51 8.57 2.12
N GLY A 20 -1.62 7.93 0.98
CA GLY A 20 -2.15 8.52 -0.25
C GLY A 20 -3.61 8.14 -0.44
N ILE A 21 -4.50 9.12 -0.33
CA ILE A 21 -5.94 8.97 -0.57
C ILE A 21 -6.43 10.18 -1.39
N PRO A 22 -6.17 10.19 -2.72
CA PRO A 22 -6.38 11.37 -3.56
C PRO A 22 -7.80 11.92 -3.52
N GLN A 23 -8.80 11.07 -3.40
CA GLN A 23 -10.21 11.49 -3.37
C GLN A 23 -10.60 12.27 -2.11
N CYS A 24 -9.80 12.22 -1.06
CA CYS A 24 -10.04 12.91 0.21
C CYS A 24 -9.00 13.99 0.51
N ALA A 25 -7.81 13.89 -0.08
CA ALA A 25 -6.70 14.78 0.20
C ALA A 25 -6.71 15.99 -0.74
N VAL A 26 -6.37 17.16 -0.21
CA VAL A 26 -6.17 18.36 -1.02
C VAL A 26 -4.89 18.26 -1.83
N ASN A 27 -3.84 17.69 -1.23
CA ASN A 27 -2.54 17.48 -1.86
C ASN A 27 -2.32 15.98 -2.11
N ASP A 28 -1.85 15.67 -3.30
CA ASP A 28 -1.56 14.31 -3.69
C ASP A 28 -0.10 13.96 -3.39
N ILE A 29 0.15 12.67 -3.13
CA ILE A 29 1.50 12.12 -3.02
C ILE A 29 1.83 11.42 -4.32
N SER A 30 2.64 12.07 -5.16
CA SER A 30 3.13 11.44 -6.39
C SER A 30 4.23 10.42 -6.08
N PRO A 31 4.47 9.43 -6.96
CA PRO A 31 5.61 8.53 -6.80
C PRO A 31 6.95 9.26 -6.69
N ALA A 32 7.14 10.34 -7.44
CA ALA A 32 8.34 11.16 -7.35
C ALA A 32 8.49 11.82 -5.98
N LEU A 33 7.40 12.35 -5.43
CA LEU A 33 7.40 12.93 -4.08
C LEU A 33 7.70 11.86 -3.03
N ALA A 34 7.04 10.70 -3.11
CA ALA A 34 7.25 9.59 -2.17
C ALA A 34 8.72 9.11 -2.21
N ALA A 35 9.30 9.00 -3.39
CA ALA A 35 10.71 8.63 -3.55
C ALA A 35 11.65 9.65 -2.88
N ARG A 36 11.40 10.93 -3.06
CA ARG A 36 12.19 12.01 -2.42
C ARG A 36 12.05 11.99 -0.90
N VAL A 37 10.85 11.75 -0.39
CA VAL A 37 10.61 11.63 1.05
C VAL A 37 11.33 10.41 1.59
N ALA A 38 11.23 9.27 0.92
CA ALA A 38 11.90 8.03 1.31
C ALA A 38 13.42 8.17 1.35
N GLU A 39 13.99 8.93 0.41
CA GLU A 39 15.43 9.22 0.39
C GLU A 39 15.84 10.13 1.54
N ALA A 40 15.07 11.19 1.81
CA ALA A 40 15.38 12.16 2.84
C ALA A 40 15.07 11.69 4.26
N CYS A 41 14.17 10.73 4.42
CA CYS A 41 13.66 10.27 5.71
C CYS A 41 13.74 8.74 5.81
N PRO A 42 14.85 8.18 6.32
CA PRO A 42 15.02 6.72 6.40
C PRO A 42 13.95 5.99 7.20
N ASN A 43 13.32 6.66 8.18
CA ASN A 43 12.24 6.10 8.99
C ASN A 43 10.86 6.12 8.30
N VAL A 44 10.75 6.74 7.13
CA VAL A 44 9.58 6.57 6.25
C VAL A 44 9.81 5.31 5.43
N ILE A 45 9.15 4.22 5.79
CA ILE A 45 9.43 2.88 5.28
C ILE A 45 8.42 2.38 4.27
N GLY A 46 7.31 3.07 4.10
CA GLY A 46 6.28 2.61 3.20
C GLY A 46 5.16 3.60 2.97
N LEU A 47 4.13 3.12 2.26
CA LEU A 47 2.97 3.91 1.89
C LEU A 47 1.73 3.02 1.82
N LYS A 48 0.61 3.53 2.31
CA LYS A 48 -0.72 3.01 1.99
C LYS A 48 -1.33 3.88 0.89
N TYR A 49 -1.82 3.25 -0.17
CA TYR A 49 -2.44 3.96 -1.29
C TYR A 49 -3.88 3.49 -1.49
N SER A 50 -4.83 4.40 -1.29
CA SER A 50 -6.27 4.13 -1.34
C SER A 50 -6.90 4.76 -2.58
N PHE A 51 -6.47 4.33 -3.75
CA PHE A 51 -7.01 4.75 -5.05
C PHE A 51 -6.80 3.64 -6.08
N ASN A 52 -7.70 3.53 -7.05
CA ASN A 52 -7.67 2.44 -8.04
C ASN A 52 -6.81 2.77 -9.26
N ASP A 53 -5.54 3.05 -9.02
CA ASP A 53 -4.52 3.30 -10.05
C ASP A 53 -3.37 2.31 -9.88
N MET A 54 -3.45 1.20 -10.61
CA MET A 54 -2.44 0.13 -10.55
C MET A 54 -1.08 0.57 -11.06
N ILE A 55 -1.04 1.41 -12.08
CA ILE A 55 0.22 1.90 -12.66
C ILE A 55 0.97 2.72 -11.61
N ARG A 56 0.25 3.60 -10.92
CA ARG A 56 0.82 4.43 -9.88
C ARG A 56 1.26 3.60 -8.68
N LEU A 57 0.45 2.60 -8.29
CA LEU A 57 0.80 1.68 -7.22
C LEU A 57 2.12 0.95 -7.52
N GLN A 58 2.30 0.47 -8.73
CA GLN A 58 3.54 -0.19 -9.16
C GLN A 58 4.75 0.74 -9.06
N LYS A 59 4.59 2.01 -9.40
CA LYS A 59 5.67 3.00 -9.27
C LYS A 59 6.07 3.23 -7.81
N PHE A 60 5.14 3.19 -6.88
CA PHE A 60 5.48 3.22 -5.45
C PHE A 60 6.28 1.99 -5.05
N MET A 61 5.97 0.82 -5.60
CA MET A 61 6.68 -0.43 -5.29
C MET A 61 8.13 -0.44 -5.79
N GLU A 62 8.48 0.41 -6.75
CA GLU A 62 9.85 0.54 -7.27
C GLU A 62 10.78 1.35 -6.34
N ILE A 63 10.23 2.10 -5.40
CA ILE A 63 10.99 2.97 -4.48
C ILE A 63 11.95 2.10 -3.64
N ARG A 64 13.17 2.60 -3.40
CA ARG A 64 14.25 1.90 -2.70
C ARG A 64 14.52 0.52 -3.29
N GLU A 65 14.59 0.46 -4.61
CA GLU A 65 14.87 -0.80 -5.32
C GLU A 65 13.89 -1.93 -4.95
N GLY A 66 12.63 -1.57 -4.72
CA GLY A 66 11.57 -2.52 -4.37
C GLY A 66 11.48 -2.89 -2.89
N THR A 67 12.24 -2.25 -2.02
CA THR A 67 12.17 -2.52 -0.57
C THR A 67 11.21 -1.61 0.18
N PHE A 68 10.63 -0.60 -0.49
CA PHE A 68 9.61 0.26 0.10
C PHE A 68 8.33 -0.54 0.30
N SER A 69 7.79 -0.52 1.52
CA SER A 69 6.57 -1.28 1.85
C SER A 69 5.34 -0.58 1.29
N VAL A 70 4.56 -1.28 0.47
CA VAL A 70 3.38 -0.70 -0.18
C VAL A 70 2.14 -1.52 0.13
N PHE A 71 1.15 -0.86 0.75
CA PHE A 71 -0.16 -1.44 1.05
C PHE A 71 -1.24 -0.81 0.20
N SER A 72 -2.13 -1.64 -0.33
CA SER A 72 -3.37 -1.17 -0.95
C SER A 72 -4.39 -0.81 0.11
N GLY A 73 -5.16 0.24 -0.15
CA GLY A 73 -6.34 0.60 0.66
C GLY A 73 -7.64 0.35 -0.09
N CYS A 74 -7.61 -0.27 -1.27
CA CYS A 74 -8.79 -0.55 -2.10
C CYS A 74 -9.17 -2.02 -1.98
N ASP A 75 -10.28 -2.29 -1.30
CA ASP A 75 -10.73 -3.65 -0.99
C ASP A 75 -11.01 -4.48 -2.26
N ASP A 76 -11.66 -3.89 -3.24
CA ASP A 76 -12.03 -4.53 -4.50
C ASP A 76 -10.85 -4.80 -5.44
N MET A 77 -9.68 -4.25 -5.15
CA MET A 77 -8.46 -4.45 -5.94
C MET A 77 -7.44 -5.35 -5.22
N PHE A 78 -7.78 -5.95 -4.10
CA PHE A 78 -6.78 -6.63 -3.28
C PHE A 78 -6.08 -7.77 -4.01
N ALA A 79 -6.83 -8.64 -4.68
CA ALA A 79 -6.24 -9.74 -5.44
C ALA A 79 -5.24 -9.24 -6.50
N MET A 80 -5.63 -8.21 -7.25
CA MET A 80 -4.76 -7.62 -8.28
C MET A 80 -3.51 -6.99 -7.70
N THR A 81 -3.65 -6.22 -6.61
CA THR A 81 -2.51 -5.55 -5.98
C THR A 81 -1.55 -6.55 -5.34
N ALA A 82 -2.08 -7.60 -4.71
CA ALA A 82 -1.28 -8.67 -4.13
C ALA A 82 -0.51 -9.46 -5.21
N LEU A 83 -1.18 -9.78 -6.32
CA LEU A 83 -0.55 -10.45 -7.48
C LEU A 83 0.55 -9.59 -8.10
N ALA A 84 0.39 -8.27 -8.09
CA ALA A 84 1.39 -7.34 -8.60
C ALA A 84 2.60 -7.18 -7.65
N GLY A 85 2.52 -7.66 -6.41
CA GLY A 85 3.62 -7.63 -5.46
C GLY A 85 3.45 -6.67 -4.29
N ALA A 86 2.25 -6.11 -4.08
CA ALA A 86 1.99 -5.31 -2.88
C ALA A 86 2.14 -6.14 -1.60
N ASP A 87 2.56 -5.50 -0.53
CA ASP A 87 2.89 -6.19 0.73
C ASP A 87 1.65 -6.58 1.53
N GLY A 88 0.49 -6.05 1.17
CA GLY A 88 -0.76 -6.40 1.81
C GLY A 88 -1.85 -5.37 1.56
N ILE A 89 -2.88 -5.43 2.40
CA ILE A 89 -4.01 -4.50 2.37
C ILE A 89 -4.26 -3.93 3.76
N VAL A 90 -4.67 -2.67 3.81
CA VAL A 90 -5.24 -2.05 5.00
C VAL A 90 -6.69 -1.70 4.68
N SER A 91 -7.60 -2.57 5.09
CA SER A 91 -8.99 -2.60 4.65
C SER A 91 -9.94 -2.25 5.77
N GLY A 92 -10.93 -1.40 5.46
CA GLY A 92 -12.06 -1.15 6.36
C GLY A 92 -12.96 -2.37 6.51
N ASN A 93 -13.23 -3.08 5.41
CA ASN A 93 -14.11 -4.26 5.40
C ASN A 93 -13.49 -5.45 6.12
N ALA A 94 -12.18 -5.58 6.14
CA ALA A 94 -11.50 -6.67 6.83
C ALA A 94 -11.74 -6.69 8.34
N GLN A 95 -12.22 -5.61 8.92
CA GLN A 95 -12.63 -5.58 10.32
C GLN A 95 -13.85 -6.48 10.59
N ALA A 96 -14.75 -6.59 9.61
CA ALA A 96 -15.97 -7.39 9.73
C ALA A 96 -15.79 -8.82 9.19
N ILE A 97 -15.03 -8.98 8.12
CA ILE A 97 -14.87 -10.26 7.40
C ILE A 97 -13.39 -10.54 7.08
N PRO A 98 -12.50 -10.60 8.08
CA PRO A 98 -11.07 -10.80 7.83
C PRO A 98 -10.75 -12.11 7.12
N GLU A 99 -11.55 -13.14 7.32
CA GLU A 99 -11.38 -14.46 6.70
C GLU A 99 -11.38 -14.40 5.17
N HIS A 100 -12.16 -13.53 4.56
CA HIS A 100 -12.17 -13.34 3.10
C HIS A 100 -10.82 -12.83 2.60
N TYR A 101 -10.28 -11.82 3.29
CA TYR A 101 -9.00 -11.21 2.89
C TYR A 101 -7.83 -12.15 3.11
N VAL A 102 -7.87 -12.94 4.19
CA VAL A 102 -6.87 -13.99 4.43
C VAL A 102 -6.94 -15.05 3.33
N ALA A 103 -8.14 -15.47 2.92
CA ALA A 103 -8.32 -16.44 1.84
C ALA A 103 -7.75 -15.92 0.52
N VAL A 104 -7.99 -14.66 0.17
CA VAL A 104 -7.42 -14.01 -1.02
C VAL A 104 -5.90 -14.01 -0.96
N TRP A 105 -5.33 -13.61 0.17
CA TRP A 105 -3.89 -13.56 0.38
C TRP A 105 -3.23 -14.94 0.23
N GLU A 106 -3.81 -15.96 0.85
CA GLU A 106 -3.29 -17.34 0.76
C GLU A 106 -3.40 -17.88 -0.66
N ALA A 107 -4.47 -17.57 -1.39
CA ALA A 107 -4.63 -17.95 -2.80
C ALA A 107 -3.57 -17.30 -3.69
N VAL A 108 -3.29 -16.01 -3.47
CA VAL A 108 -2.22 -15.30 -4.20
C VAL A 108 -0.86 -15.94 -3.93
N LYS A 109 -0.55 -16.22 -2.66
CA LYS A 109 0.72 -16.87 -2.27
C LYS A 109 0.87 -18.26 -2.86
N ALA A 110 -0.23 -18.98 -3.02
CA ALA A 110 -0.25 -20.31 -3.65
C ALA A 110 -0.19 -20.24 -5.19
N GLY A 111 -0.24 -19.04 -5.79
CA GLY A 111 -0.27 -18.85 -7.23
C GLY A 111 -1.62 -19.13 -7.88
N ASP A 112 -2.70 -19.17 -7.12
CA ASP A 112 -4.06 -19.44 -7.61
C ASP A 112 -4.80 -18.13 -7.90
N ALA A 113 -4.48 -17.52 -9.04
CA ALA A 113 -5.09 -16.24 -9.44
C ALA A 113 -6.61 -16.34 -9.65
N LYS A 114 -7.10 -17.49 -10.12
CA LYS A 114 -8.53 -17.68 -10.36
C LYS A 114 -9.32 -17.69 -9.05
N LYS A 115 -8.83 -18.40 -8.06
CA LYS A 115 -9.43 -18.46 -6.73
C LYS A 115 -9.35 -17.11 -6.02
N SER A 116 -8.21 -16.44 -6.09
CA SER A 116 -8.04 -15.14 -5.43
C SER A 116 -8.99 -14.09 -5.99
N ASN A 117 -9.23 -14.08 -7.30
CA ASN A 117 -10.19 -13.17 -7.92
C ASN A 117 -11.63 -13.50 -7.54
N ALA A 118 -11.98 -14.79 -7.45
CA ALA A 118 -13.31 -15.21 -7.01
C ALA A 118 -13.59 -14.82 -5.56
N ASP A 119 -12.62 -15.03 -4.68
CA ASP A 119 -12.72 -14.65 -3.26
C ASP A 119 -12.82 -13.12 -3.11
N SER A 120 -12.07 -12.34 -3.89
CA SER A 120 -12.18 -10.89 -3.94
C SER A 120 -13.57 -10.42 -4.40
N ALA A 121 -14.15 -11.07 -5.40
CA ALA A 121 -15.45 -10.69 -5.96
C ALA A 121 -16.63 -11.04 -5.05
N SER A 122 -16.43 -11.92 -4.05
CA SER A 122 -17.48 -12.28 -3.08
C SER A 122 -17.72 -11.23 -2.01
N ASP A 123 -16.90 -10.21 -1.95
CA ASP A 123 -17.06 -9.04 -1.08
C ASP A 123 -18.13 -8.09 -1.64
#